data_4b6894bdb5b6b71c3da03b71d824fb3a
#
_entry.id   4b6894bdb5b6b71c3da03b71d824fb3a
#
_cell.length_a   1.000
_cell.length_b   1.000
_cell.length_c   1.000
_cell.angle_alpha   90.00
_cell.angle_beta   90.00
_cell.angle_gamma   90.00
#
_symmetry.space_group_name_H-M   'P 1'
#
loop_
_entity.id
_entity.type
_entity.pdbx_description
1 polymer ?
#
loop_
_entity_poly.entity_id
_entity_poly.type
_entity_poly.pdbx_seq_one_letter_code
_entity_poly.pdbx_strand_id
1 'polypeptide(L)'
;MTEKKKRGLLSWLGFGDEEKSQTTATDTQTQDEPQSQADVEAVAIQTETALTETETETETETETETETATVEPARIVEQEKPTESFFARLKRSLSRTKANIGAGFFGLFKGKKIDDDLFEELEEQLLIADVGMDTTSKIIANLTAKASRQQLRDGEALYGLLKEEMAEILSQVEQPLVIETEKKPYVILMVGVNGVGKTTTIGKLAKQFQAQGKKVMLAAGDTFRAAAVEQLQVWGECNQVPVIAQHTGADSASVIYDAIEAAKARGIDVVIADTAGRLQNKSNLMEELRKIVRVMKKIDDSAPHEIMLTLDAGTGQNAISQAKLFSDVAPITGITLTKLDGTAKGGVIFAIADQFQIPIRYIGVGEKIDDLRPFATQEFIDALFSREE
;
A
#
# COMPACT_ATOMS: atom_id res chain seq x y z
N MET A 1 -6.42 11.01 54.53
CA MET A 1 -5.53 10.38 53.54
C MET A 1 -6.40 9.70 52.51
N THR A 2 -6.65 10.39 51.41
CA THR A 2 -7.57 9.96 50.33
C THR A 2 -6.72 9.54 49.14
N GLU A 3 -6.71 8.25 48.90
CA GLU A 3 -6.09 7.66 47.69
C GLU A 3 -6.88 8.05 46.45
N LYS A 4 -6.21 8.73 45.52
CA LYS A 4 -6.71 8.99 44.18
C LYS A 4 -6.45 7.76 43.30
N LYS A 5 -7.49 6.98 43.06
CA LYS A 5 -7.51 5.94 42.01
C LYS A 5 -7.43 6.62 40.64
N LYS A 6 -6.33 6.39 39.90
CA LYS A 6 -6.20 6.76 38.47
C LYS A 6 -7.11 5.84 37.67
N ARG A 7 -8.03 6.43 36.90
CA ARG A 7 -8.90 5.73 35.97
C ARG A 7 -8.13 5.52 34.65
N GLY A 8 -8.02 4.26 34.24
CA GLY A 8 -7.39 3.90 32.99
C GLY A 8 -8.20 4.33 31.77
N LEU A 9 -7.52 4.40 30.64
CA LEU A 9 -7.97 4.90 29.34
C LEU A 9 -9.23 4.20 28.76
N LEU A 10 -9.56 3.00 29.24
CA LEU A 10 -10.71 2.19 28.80
C LEU A 10 -12.08 2.72 29.23
N SER A 11 -12.16 3.66 30.19
CA SER A 11 -13.43 4.23 30.61
C SER A 11 -14.04 5.26 29.65
N TRP A 12 -13.30 5.67 28.63
CA TRP A 12 -13.75 6.66 27.63
C TRP A 12 -14.42 6.02 26.39
N LEU A 13 -14.38 4.69 26.26
CA LEU A 13 -14.93 3.94 25.11
C LEU A 13 -16.33 3.33 25.32
N GLY A 14 -17.11 3.80 26.33
CA GLY A 14 -18.56 3.62 26.34
C GLY A 14 -19.11 2.19 26.54
N PHE A 15 -18.37 1.27 27.18
CA PHE A 15 -18.91 -0.02 27.62
C PHE A 15 -19.13 0.01 29.12
N GLY A 16 -20.36 0.24 29.55
CA GLY A 16 -20.77 0.21 30.93
C GLY A 16 -22.27 -0.02 31.10
N ASP A 17 -22.59 -1.23 31.47
CA ASP A 17 -23.75 -1.74 32.21
C ASP A 17 -25.19 -1.28 31.85
N GLU A 18 -25.92 -2.23 31.26
CA GLU A 18 -27.36 -2.30 31.29
C GLU A 18 -27.84 -2.84 32.65
N GLU A 19 -28.56 -2.02 33.42
CA GLU A 19 -29.41 -2.48 34.50
C GLU A 19 -30.89 -2.46 34.06
N LYS A 20 -31.50 -3.62 34.23
CA LYS A 20 -32.92 -3.91 34.02
C LYS A 20 -33.80 -3.17 35.01
N SER A 21 -34.91 -2.61 34.55
CA SER A 21 -36.15 -2.62 35.34
C SER A 21 -37.40 -2.66 34.47
N GLN A 22 -38.26 -3.54 34.85
CA GLN A 22 -39.54 -3.98 34.26
C GLN A 22 -40.72 -3.05 34.60
N THR A 23 -41.78 -3.29 33.78
CA THR A 23 -43.23 -3.08 34.03
C THR A 23 -43.74 -1.69 33.66
N THR A 24 -44.88 -1.51 32.98
CA THR A 24 -46.12 -2.27 32.74
C THR A 24 -46.90 -1.64 31.57
N ALA A 25 -47.71 -2.45 30.96
CA ALA A 25 -48.64 -2.19 29.86
C ALA A 25 -49.76 -1.19 30.19
N THR A 26 -50.32 -0.50 29.20
CA THR A 26 -51.78 -0.50 28.95
C THR A 26 -52.15 0.07 27.58
N ASP A 27 -53.06 -0.62 26.89
CA ASP A 27 -53.82 -0.41 25.68
C ASP A 27 -54.34 0.99 25.41
N THR A 28 -54.48 1.39 24.12
CA THR A 28 -55.78 1.47 23.45
C THR A 28 -55.66 1.99 21.99
N GLN A 29 -56.12 1.20 21.03
CA GLN A 29 -56.72 1.40 19.72
C GLN A 29 -57.11 2.84 19.34
N THR A 30 -57.03 3.26 18.05
CA THR A 30 -57.94 2.99 16.93
C THR A 30 -57.56 3.84 15.71
N GLN A 31 -57.49 3.25 14.52
CA GLN A 31 -58.15 3.54 13.24
C GLN A 31 -58.17 5.03 12.78
N ASP A 32 -57.80 5.40 11.56
CA ASP A 32 -58.37 5.13 10.25
C ASP A 32 -57.57 5.83 9.14
N GLU A 33 -57.36 5.13 8.05
CA GLU A 33 -57.21 5.72 6.69
C GLU A 33 -58.58 6.19 6.19
N PRO A 34 -58.76 6.98 5.11
CA PRO A 34 -58.25 6.76 3.77
C PRO A 34 -58.09 7.98 2.79
N GLN A 35 -57.30 7.67 1.71
CA GLN A 35 -57.51 8.00 0.28
C GLN A 35 -58.02 9.41 -0.20
N SER A 36 -57.33 10.00 -1.20
CA SER A 36 -57.65 10.05 -2.65
C SER A 36 -56.92 11.21 -3.34
N GLN A 37 -56.19 10.90 -4.39
CA GLN A 37 -56.42 11.06 -5.83
C GLN A 37 -56.48 12.50 -6.39
N ALA A 38 -55.61 12.68 -7.39
CA ALA A 38 -55.84 13.27 -8.72
C ALA A 38 -55.98 14.80 -8.76
N ASP A 39 -55.56 15.55 -9.72
CA ASP A 39 -55.26 15.46 -11.14
C ASP A 39 -54.57 16.75 -11.63
N VAL A 40 -53.66 16.56 -12.57
CA VAL A 40 -53.56 17.09 -13.95
C VAL A 40 -53.54 18.62 -14.16
N GLU A 41 -52.64 19.03 -14.97
CA GLU A 41 -52.63 19.79 -16.20
C GLU A 41 -51.60 20.90 -16.31
N ALA A 42 -50.85 20.71 -17.34
CA ALA A 42 -50.04 21.53 -18.18
C ALA A 42 -50.64 22.88 -18.55
N VAL A 43 -49.78 23.84 -18.96
CA VAL A 43 -49.81 24.70 -20.17
C VAL A 43 -48.58 25.62 -20.12
N ALA A 44 -47.74 25.57 -20.90
CA ALA A 44 -47.10 26.01 -22.16
C ALA A 44 -47.20 27.55 -22.43
N ILE A 45 -46.03 28.07 -22.88
CA ILE A 45 -45.82 28.97 -24.03
C ILE A 45 -45.67 30.49 -23.77
N GLN A 46 -44.54 30.92 -24.38
CA GLN A 46 -44.20 32.15 -25.13
C GLN A 46 -43.52 33.29 -24.38
N THR A 47 -42.23 33.48 -24.75
CA THR A 47 -41.63 34.44 -25.74
C THR A 47 -41.86 35.91 -25.46
N GLU A 48 -40.83 36.70 -25.34
CA GLU A 48 -40.27 37.61 -26.32
C GLU A 48 -39.40 38.69 -25.67
N THR A 49 -38.19 38.78 -26.18
CA THR A 49 -37.41 39.96 -26.60
C THR A 49 -37.51 41.29 -25.92
N ALA A 50 -36.40 41.85 -25.54
CA ALA A 50 -35.73 43.02 -26.12
C ALA A 50 -35.00 43.90 -25.14
N LEU A 51 -33.70 44.03 -25.39
CA LEU A 51 -32.88 45.24 -25.55
C LEU A 51 -32.72 46.22 -24.38
N THR A 52 -31.54 46.43 -24.07
CA THR A 52 -30.58 47.55 -24.14
C THR A 52 -29.97 48.02 -22.81
N GLU A 53 -28.66 47.99 -22.86
CA GLU A 53 -27.69 49.04 -22.42
C GLU A 53 -27.66 49.39 -20.94
N THR A 54 -26.60 49.56 -20.25
CA THR A 54 -25.20 49.97 -20.44
C THR A 54 -24.46 49.94 -19.10
N GLU A 55 -23.18 49.65 -19.16
CA GLU A 55 -22.12 50.14 -18.28
C GLU A 55 -22.10 49.70 -16.81
N THR A 56 -21.05 49.23 -16.19
CA THR A 56 -19.65 49.59 -16.20
C THR A 56 -18.79 48.54 -15.49
N GLU A 57 -17.68 48.29 -16.04
CA GLU A 57 -16.43 47.65 -15.58
C GLU A 57 -16.20 47.55 -14.07
N THR A 58 -15.80 46.35 -13.63
CA THR A 58 -14.60 46.21 -12.81
C THR A 58 -14.03 44.82 -13.05
N GLU A 59 -13.01 44.74 -13.87
CA GLU A 59 -12.12 43.57 -14.02
C GLU A 59 -11.37 43.35 -12.70
N THR A 60 -11.51 42.16 -12.16
CA THR A 60 -10.51 41.62 -11.24
C THR A 60 -9.97 40.36 -11.87
N GLU A 61 -8.89 40.54 -12.62
CA GLU A 61 -8.05 39.45 -13.10
C GLU A 61 -7.49 38.70 -11.90
N THR A 62 -7.96 37.49 -11.71
CA THR A 62 -7.25 36.50 -10.90
C THR A 62 -6.40 35.69 -11.86
N GLU A 63 -5.15 36.10 -12.01
CA GLU A 63 -4.12 35.34 -12.68
C GLU A 63 -3.98 33.99 -11.96
N THR A 64 -4.48 32.96 -12.61
CA THR A 64 -4.13 31.58 -12.25
C THR A 64 -2.78 31.29 -12.88
N GLU A 65 -1.71 31.51 -12.14
CA GLU A 65 -0.39 31.03 -12.51
C GLU A 65 -0.45 29.50 -12.70
N THR A 66 -0.50 29.11 -13.95
CA THR A 66 -0.23 27.73 -14.37
C THR A 66 1.28 27.55 -14.27
N GLU A 67 1.77 27.06 -13.14
CA GLU A 67 3.13 26.52 -13.05
C GLU A 67 3.26 25.39 -14.05
N THR A 68 3.74 25.69 -15.22
CA THR A 68 4.33 24.71 -16.14
C THR A 68 5.67 24.29 -15.52
N ALA A 69 5.61 23.26 -14.68
CA ALA A 69 6.82 22.54 -14.29
C ALA A 69 7.43 21.96 -15.57
N THR A 70 8.44 22.60 -16.07
CA THR A 70 9.34 22.06 -17.09
C THR A 70 10.01 20.83 -16.49
N VAL A 71 9.49 19.66 -16.85
CA VAL A 71 10.14 18.38 -16.56
C VAL A 71 11.40 18.35 -17.39
N GLU A 72 12.55 18.59 -16.76
CA GLU A 72 13.84 18.30 -17.40
C GLU A 72 13.83 16.82 -17.82
N PRO A 73 14.26 16.50 -19.06
CA PRO A 73 14.35 15.11 -19.48
C PRO A 73 15.33 14.39 -18.57
N ALA A 74 14.87 13.31 -17.96
CA ALA A 74 15.69 12.49 -17.07
C ALA A 74 16.99 12.10 -17.78
N ARG A 75 18.09 12.71 -17.36
CA ARG A 75 19.42 12.36 -17.87
C ARG A 75 19.65 10.90 -17.53
N ILE A 76 19.98 10.12 -18.56
CA ILE A 76 20.48 8.75 -18.42
C ILE A 76 21.79 8.80 -17.63
N VAL A 77 21.68 8.64 -16.32
CA VAL A 77 22.86 8.45 -15.48
C VAL A 77 23.13 6.96 -15.51
N GLU A 78 24.19 6.57 -16.20
CA GLU A 78 24.72 5.23 -16.11
C GLU A 78 24.97 4.93 -14.63
N GLN A 79 24.13 4.06 -14.04
CA GLN A 79 24.19 3.81 -12.60
C GLN A 79 25.40 2.93 -12.31
N GLU A 80 26.45 3.54 -11.73
CA GLU A 80 27.57 2.78 -11.19
C GLU A 80 27.08 1.73 -10.18
N LYS A 81 27.63 0.52 -10.27
CA LYS A 81 27.29 -0.54 -9.31
C LYS A 81 27.59 -0.04 -7.90
N PRO A 82 26.66 -0.24 -6.95
CA PRO A 82 26.87 0.20 -5.59
C PRO A 82 28.12 -0.47 -5.00
N THR A 83 28.97 0.31 -4.38
CA THR A 83 30.17 -0.18 -3.67
C THR A 83 29.81 -0.84 -2.33
N GLU A 84 28.64 -0.48 -1.76
CA GLU A 84 28.13 -1.04 -0.51
C GLU A 84 27.28 -2.29 -0.73
N SER A 85 27.33 -3.23 0.22
CA SER A 85 26.45 -4.40 0.22
C SER A 85 24.97 -3.98 0.38
N PHE A 86 24.05 -4.81 -0.12
CA PHE A 86 22.63 -4.56 0.06
C PHE A 86 22.24 -4.47 1.54
N PHE A 87 22.80 -5.34 2.38
CA PHE A 87 22.53 -5.34 3.82
C PHE A 87 22.96 -4.01 4.49
N ALA A 88 24.09 -3.44 4.12
CA ALA A 88 24.52 -2.14 4.62
C ALA A 88 23.55 -1.01 4.20
N ARG A 89 23.06 -1.05 2.96
CA ARG A 89 22.04 -0.11 2.49
C ARG A 89 20.69 -0.30 3.18
N LEU A 90 20.25 -1.55 3.38
CA LEU A 90 19.05 -1.88 4.14
C LEU A 90 19.15 -1.36 5.59
N LYS A 91 20.27 -1.62 6.28
CA LYS A 91 20.54 -1.10 7.63
C LYS A 91 20.45 0.43 7.68
N ARG A 92 21.06 1.12 6.71
CA ARG A 92 20.99 2.58 6.60
C ARG A 92 19.57 3.08 6.30
N SER A 93 18.86 2.40 5.39
CA SER A 93 17.49 2.75 5.03
C SER A 93 16.53 2.60 6.21
N LEU A 94 16.70 1.59 7.02
CA LEU A 94 15.89 1.37 8.22
C LEU A 94 16.31 2.20 9.43
N SER A 95 17.32 3.09 9.32
CA SER A 95 17.86 3.84 10.47
C SER A 95 16.78 4.64 11.22
N ARG A 96 15.84 5.29 10.50
CA ARG A 96 14.74 6.04 11.11
C ARG A 96 13.70 5.12 11.76
N THR A 97 13.34 4.04 11.09
CA THR A 97 12.44 3.02 11.65
C THR A 97 13.09 2.34 12.86
N LYS A 98 14.38 2.04 12.76
CA LYS A 98 15.19 1.45 13.83
C LYS A 98 15.27 2.35 15.06
N ALA A 99 15.36 3.67 14.91
CA ALA A 99 15.36 4.60 16.04
C ALA A 99 14.10 4.44 16.90
N ASN A 100 12.97 4.15 16.27
CA ASN A 100 11.70 3.92 16.95
C ASN A 100 11.54 2.48 17.47
N ILE A 101 11.97 1.46 16.70
CA ILE A 101 11.77 0.04 17.04
C ILE A 101 13.05 -0.59 17.66
N GLY A 102 14.22 -0.40 17.04
CA GLY A 102 15.43 -1.13 17.42
C GLY A 102 16.19 -0.49 18.58
N ALA A 103 16.67 0.74 18.41
CA ALA A 103 17.47 1.44 19.41
C ALA A 103 16.60 1.95 20.58
N GLY A 104 15.37 2.37 20.29
CA GLY A 104 14.39 2.76 21.30
C GLY A 104 14.09 1.59 22.25
N PHE A 105 13.88 0.40 21.71
CA PHE A 105 13.58 -0.79 22.53
C PHE A 105 14.78 -1.26 23.36
N PHE A 106 16.01 -1.23 22.82
CA PHE A 106 17.15 -1.66 23.62
C PHE A 106 17.36 -0.81 24.88
N GLY A 107 17.17 0.52 24.76
CA GLY A 107 17.19 1.43 25.91
C GLY A 107 16.07 1.13 26.91
N LEU A 108 14.91 0.73 26.41
CA LEU A 108 13.74 0.37 27.19
C LEU A 108 14.00 -0.87 28.08
N PHE A 109 14.67 -1.89 27.53
CA PHE A 109 14.89 -3.18 28.21
C PHE A 109 16.12 -3.21 29.10
N LYS A 110 17.10 -2.32 28.87
CA LYS A 110 18.39 -2.37 29.57
C LYS A 110 18.26 -2.13 31.04
N GLY A 111 18.55 -3.19 31.83
CA GLY A 111 18.54 -3.12 33.29
C GLY A 111 17.16 -2.97 33.95
N LYS A 112 16.06 -3.09 33.16
CA LYS A 112 14.71 -3.09 33.71
C LYS A 112 14.24 -4.50 34.05
N LYS A 113 13.34 -4.57 35.01
CA LYS A 113 12.58 -5.77 35.34
C LYS A 113 11.35 -5.84 34.43
N ILE A 114 10.89 -7.06 34.17
CA ILE A 114 9.66 -7.29 33.44
C ILE A 114 8.49 -7.04 34.39
N ASP A 115 7.78 -5.94 34.17
CA ASP A 115 6.59 -5.50 34.87
C ASP A 115 5.56 -4.93 33.87
N ASP A 116 4.39 -4.55 34.40
CA ASP A 116 3.31 -4.01 33.56
C ASP A 116 3.72 -2.69 32.90
N ASP A 117 4.50 -1.84 33.61
CA ASP A 117 4.98 -0.56 33.07
C ASP A 117 5.87 -0.77 31.83
N LEU A 118 6.71 -1.82 31.82
CA LEU A 118 7.55 -2.16 30.67
C LEU A 118 6.73 -2.57 29.44
N PHE A 119 5.64 -3.32 29.64
CA PHE A 119 4.74 -3.69 28.54
C PHE A 119 3.95 -2.49 28.01
N GLU A 120 3.51 -1.56 28.87
CA GLU A 120 2.87 -0.32 28.44
C GLU A 120 3.82 0.56 27.61
N GLU A 121 5.07 0.74 28.06
CA GLU A 121 6.09 1.47 27.29
C GLU A 121 6.39 0.79 25.94
N LEU A 122 6.42 -0.55 25.90
CA LEU A 122 6.63 -1.31 24.67
C LEU A 122 5.47 -1.15 23.70
N GLU A 123 4.23 -1.20 24.20
CA GLU A 123 3.03 -0.96 23.40
C GLU A 123 3.07 0.42 22.74
N GLU A 124 3.40 1.46 23.52
CA GLU A 124 3.52 2.82 23.00
C GLU A 124 4.56 2.92 21.89
N GLN A 125 5.73 2.31 22.06
CA GLN A 125 6.80 2.34 21.06
C GLN A 125 6.41 1.61 19.78
N LEU A 126 5.71 0.47 19.85
CA LEU A 126 5.21 -0.25 18.68
C LEU A 126 4.18 0.58 17.90
N LEU A 127 3.31 1.31 18.61
CA LEU A 127 2.33 2.21 17.99
C LEU A 127 3.00 3.41 17.30
N ILE A 128 4.00 4.02 17.95
CA ILE A 128 4.79 5.13 17.38
C ILE A 128 5.50 4.69 16.09
N ALA A 129 5.92 3.43 16.02
CA ALA A 129 6.56 2.85 14.84
C ALA A 129 5.57 2.44 13.72
N ASP A 130 4.28 2.72 13.86
CA ASP A 130 3.20 2.35 12.92
C ASP A 130 2.97 0.82 12.78
N VAL A 131 3.26 0.02 13.80
CA VAL A 131 2.92 -1.42 13.84
C VAL A 131 1.40 -1.63 13.83
N GLY A 132 0.64 -0.63 14.31
CA GLY A 132 -0.82 -0.66 14.37
C GLY A 132 -1.38 -1.36 15.60
N MET A 133 -2.57 -0.94 16.02
CA MET A 133 -3.19 -1.34 17.30
C MET A 133 -3.37 -2.87 17.40
N ASP A 134 -4.02 -3.48 16.39
CA ASP A 134 -4.37 -4.91 16.44
C ASP A 134 -3.13 -5.80 16.51
N THR A 135 -2.13 -5.51 15.67
CA THR A 135 -0.87 -6.27 15.63
C THR A 135 -0.05 -6.03 16.90
N THR A 136 0.00 -4.79 17.40
CA THR A 136 0.65 -4.45 18.66
C THR A 136 0.04 -5.24 19.82
N SER A 137 -1.28 -5.24 19.96
CA SER A 137 -1.97 -5.99 21.02
C SER A 137 -1.68 -7.49 20.97
N LYS A 138 -1.59 -8.08 19.75
CA LYS A 138 -1.21 -9.49 19.59
C LYS A 138 0.24 -9.74 20.03
N ILE A 139 1.18 -8.88 19.62
CA ILE A 139 2.59 -8.99 20.03
C ILE A 139 2.70 -8.93 21.55
N ILE A 140 2.08 -7.95 22.20
CA ILE A 140 2.11 -7.78 23.66
C ILE A 140 1.51 -9.00 24.36
N ALA A 141 0.35 -9.49 23.93
CA ALA A 141 -0.29 -10.67 24.51
C ALA A 141 0.60 -11.93 24.39
N ASN A 142 1.21 -12.15 23.23
CA ASN A 142 2.11 -13.28 22.99
C ASN A 142 3.38 -13.18 23.84
N LEU A 143 3.98 -11.99 23.94
CA LEU A 143 5.16 -11.76 24.76
C LEU A 143 4.86 -11.97 26.24
N THR A 144 3.76 -11.45 26.75
CA THR A 144 3.31 -11.65 28.13
C THR A 144 3.13 -13.13 28.43
N ALA A 145 2.48 -13.89 27.56
CA ALA A 145 2.28 -15.32 27.70
C ALA A 145 3.62 -16.10 27.65
N LYS A 146 4.52 -15.76 26.72
CA LYS A 146 5.84 -16.40 26.60
C LYS A 146 6.73 -16.05 27.80
N ALA A 147 6.78 -14.79 28.24
CA ALA A 147 7.54 -14.35 29.40
C ALA A 147 7.10 -15.05 30.70
N SER A 148 5.79 -15.16 30.92
CA SER A 148 5.21 -15.86 32.07
C SER A 148 5.53 -17.35 32.09
N ARG A 149 5.43 -18.04 30.94
CA ARG A 149 5.78 -19.47 30.80
C ARG A 149 7.24 -19.76 31.06
N GLN A 150 8.14 -18.88 30.59
CA GLN A 150 9.57 -19.02 30.76
C GLN A 150 10.10 -18.46 32.09
N GLN A 151 9.22 -17.87 32.90
CA GLN A 151 9.55 -17.21 34.16
C GLN A 151 10.70 -16.19 34.01
N LEU A 152 10.67 -15.43 32.92
CA LEU A 152 11.67 -14.43 32.62
C LEU A 152 11.60 -13.28 33.63
N ARG A 153 12.76 -12.81 34.06
CA ARG A 153 12.92 -11.67 34.99
C ARG A 153 13.75 -10.54 34.41
N ASP A 154 14.40 -10.81 33.28
CA ASP A 154 15.36 -9.91 32.65
C ASP A 154 14.80 -9.32 31.36
N GLY A 155 14.85 -7.99 31.26
CA GLY A 155 14.42 -7.26 30.09
C GLY A 155 15.18 -7.63 28.82
N GLU A 156 16.46 -7.99 28.89
CA GLU A 156 17.23 -8.40 27.72
C GLU A 156 16.71 -9.72 27.11
N ALA A 157 16.23 -10.63 27.94
CA ALA A 157 15.59 -11.86 27.47
C ALA A 157 14.24 -11.56 26.79
N LEU A 158 13.47 -10.60 27.29
CA LEU A 158 12.23 -10.15 26.66
C LEU A 158 12.47 -9.48 25.29
N TYR A 159 13.57 -8.73 25.16
CA TYR A 159 13.99 -8.18 23.86
C TYR A 159 14.29 -9.28 22.82
N GLY A 160 14.91 -10.38 23.24
CA GLY A 160 15.11 -11.56 22.40
C GLY A 160 13.78 -12.16 21.92
N LEU A 161 12.81 -12.33 22.82
CA LEU A 161 11.47 -12.81 22.49
C LEU A 161 10.71 -11.88 21.55
N LEU A 162 10.84 -10.56 21.73
CA LEU A 162 10.24 -9.58 20.82
C LEU A 162 10.80 -9.75 19.40
N LYS A 163 12.11 -9.89 19.25
CA LYS A 163 12.76 -10.13 17.97
C LYS A 163 12.24 -11.40 17.31
N GLU A 164 12.10 -12.48 18.07
CA GLU A 164 11.56 -13.78 17.59
C GLU A 164 10.10 -13.64 17.16
N GLU A 165 9.26 -13.00 17.96
CA GLU A 165 7.83 -12.77 17.65
C GLU A 165 7.64 -11.96 16.36
N MET A 166 8.41 -10.88 16.21
CA MET A 166 8.38 -10.07 15.01
C MET A 166 8.91 -10.81 13.79
N ALA A 167 9.93 -11.65 13.94
CA ALA A 167 10.42 -12.53 12.87
C ALA A 167 9.37 -13.58 12.48
N GLU A 168 8.64 -14.14 13.45
CA GLU A 168 7.57 -15.12 13.20
C GLU A 168 6.45 -14.54 12.34
N ILE A 169 6.01 -13.30 12.62
CA ILE A 169 4.99 -12.60 11.83
C ILE A 169 5.44 -12.45 10.37
N LEU A 170 6.66 -12.00 10.13
CA LEU A 170 7.17 -11.75 8.78
C LEU A 170 7.48 -13.02 8.01
N SER A 171 7.89 -14.09 8.69
CA SER A 171 8.22 -15.37 8.06
C SER A 171 7.03 -16.02 7.35
N GLN A 172 5.82 -15.76 7.83
CA GLN A 172 4.58 -16.26 7.24
C GLN A 172 4.31 -15.70 5.84
N VAL A 173 4.85 -14.50 5.54
CA VAL A 173 4.65 -13.80 4.27
C VAL A 173 5.92 -13.72 3.42
N GLU A 174 7.00 -14.39 3.83
CA GLU A 174 8.24 -14.49 3.05
C GLU A 174 8.09 -15.56 1.97
N GLN A 175 7.70 -15.11 0.79
CA GLN A 175 7.59 -15.99 -0.39
C GLN A 175 8.13 -15.26 -1.62
N PRO A 176 9.26 -15.66 -2.18
CA PRO A 176 9.82 -15.03 -3.36
C PRO A 176 8.91 -15.23 -4.58
N LEU A 177 8.90 -14.25 -5.49
CA LEU A 177 8.21 -14.39 -6.76
C LEU A 177 8.97 -15.39 -7.66
N VAL A 178 8.27 -16.43 -8.09
CA VAL A 178 8.78 -17.44 -9.01
C VAL A 178 8.10 -17.28 -10.37
N ILE A 179 8.89 -17.03 -11.42
CA ILE A 179 8.38 -16.97 -12.78
C ILE A 179 8.28 -18.38 -13.33
N GLU A 180 7.08 -18.90 -13.43
CA GLU A 180 6.79 -20.21 -14.01
C GLU A 180 7.09 -20.23 -15.51
N THR A 181 8.03 -21.05 -15.93
CA THR A 181 8.50 -21.12 -17.33
C THR A 181 7.49 -21.74 -18.28
N GLU A 182 6.52 -22.45 -17.76
CA GLU A 182 5.44 -23.07 -18.55
C GLU A 182 4.41 -22.04 -19.00
N LYS A 183 4.26 -20.96 -18.25
CA LYS A 183 3.36 -19.84 -18.54
C LYS A 183 4.10 -18.80 -19.38
N LYS A 184 3.77 -18.70 -20.66
CA LYS A 184 4.40 -17.77 -21.62
C LYS A 184 3.37 -16.97 -22.39
N PRO A 185 3.33 -15.65 -22.12
CA PRO A 185 4.10 -14.89 -21.13
C PRO A 185 3.57 -15.08 -19.71
N TYR A 186 4.44 -15.06 -18.72
CA TYR A 186 4.04 -14.85 -17.32
C TYR A 186 3.61 -13.38 -17.15
N VAL A 187 2.37 -13.13 -16.74
CA VAL A 187 1.79 -11.79 -16.70
C VAL A 187 1.73 -11.28 -15.25
N ILE A 188 2.43 -10.16 -15.01
CA ILE A 188 2.43 -9.43 -13.74
C ILE A 188 1.61 -8.15 -13.92
N LEU A 189 0.56 -7.97 -13.14
CA LEU A 189 -0.24 -6.75 -13.09
C LEU A 189 0.18 -5.92 -11.87
N MET A 190 0.73 -4.73 -12.10
CA MET A 190 1.14 -3.81 -11.03
C MET A 190 -0.01 -2.91 -10.64
N VAL A 191 -0.41 -2.93 -9.37
CA VAL A 191 -1.51 -2.12 -8.83
C VAL A 191 -1.03 -1.29 -7.63
N GLY A 192 -1.77 -0.24 -7.28
CA GLY A 192 -1.45 0.64 -6.16
C GLY A 192 -1.74 2.11 -6.50
N VAL A 193 -1.73 2.98 -5.49
CA VAL A 193 -2.04 4.40 -5.70
C VAL A 193 -0.92 5.15 -6.43
N ASN A 194 -1.19 6.38 -6.90
CA ASN A 194 -0.17 7.20 -7.54
C ASN A 194 0.93 7.59 -6.53
N GLY A 195 2.17 7.67 -7.00
CA GLY A 195 3.30 8.10 -6.18
C GLY A 195 3.93 7.04 -5.28
N VAL A 196 3.37 5.82 -5.19
CA VAL A 196 3.95 4.73 -4.37
C VAL A 196 5.17 4.06 -5.02
N GLY A 197 5.51 4.41 -6.26
CA GLY A 197 6.68 3.85 -6.94
C GLY A 197 6.38 2.68 -7.88
N LYS A 198 5.15 2.50 -8.38
CA LYS A 198 4.81 1.43 -9.35
C LYS A 198 5.72 1.43 -10.57
N THR A 199 5.74 2.52 -11.32
CA THR A 199 6.51 2.63 -12.57
C THR A 199 8.01 2.42 -12.35
N THR A 200 8.55 2.96 -11.25
CA THR A 200 9.95 2.73 -10.84
C THR A 200 10.21 1.27 -10.52
N THR A 201 9.29 0.62 -9.80
CA THR A 201 9.37 -0.81 -9.47
C THR A 201 9.34 -1.66 -10.74
N ILE A 202 8.47 -1.35 -11.69
CA ILE A 202 8.38 -2.03 -13.00
C ILE A 202 9.73 -1.99 -13.72
N GLY A 203 10.35 -0.80 -13.81
CA GLY A 203 11.65 -0.65 -14.46
C GLY A 203 12.77 -1.47 -13.79
N LYS A 204 12.79 -1.48 -12.46
CA LYS A 204 13.74 -2.28 -11.67
C LYS A 204 13.52 -3.78 -11.84
N LEU A 205 12.27 -4.25 -11.80
CA LEU A 205 11.93 -5.65 -12.03
C LEU A 205 12.29 -6.11 -13.44
N ALA A 206 11.97 -5.29 -14.46
CA ALA A 206 12.32 -5.59 -15.83
C ALA A 206 13.83 -5.84 -16.00
N LYS A 207 14.65 -4.98 -15.39
CA LYS A 207 16.10 -5.15 -15.39
C LYS A 207 16.58 -6.40 -14.67
N GLN A 208 15.98 -6.72 -13.52
CA GLN A 208 16.30 -7.93 -12.77
C GLN A 208 15.94 -9.20 -13.56
N PHE A 209 14.78 -9.25 -14.20
CA PHE A 209 14.39 -10.40 -15.03
C PHE A 209 15.27 -10.56 -16.27
N GLN A 210 15.67 -9.44 -16.91
CA GLN A 210 16.66 -9.49 -17.99
C GLN A 210 17.99 -10.05 -17.52
N ALA A 211 18.47 -9.64 -16.33
CA ALA A 211 19.70 -10.17 -15.75
C ALA A 211 19.62 -11.68 -15.46
N GLN A 212 18.39 -12.22 -15.28
CA GLN A 212 18.12 -13.65 -15.15
C GLN A 212 17.95 -14.35 -16.52
N GLY A 213 18.19 -13.66 -17.64
CA GLY A 213 18.06 -14.20 -18.98
C GLY A 213 16.63 -14.27 -19.51
N LYS A 214 15.65 -13.61 -18.87
CA LYS A 214 14.26 -13.57 -19.31
C LYS A 214 14.05 -12.46 -20.36
N LYS A 215 13.22 -12.74 -21.36
CA LYS A 215 12.72 -11.73 -22.29
C LYS A 215 11.53 -11.04 -21.65
N VAL A 216 11.60 -9.72 -21.50
CA VAL A 216 10.59 -8.92 -20.81
C VAL A 216 9.92 -7.95 -21.77
N MET A 217 8.63 -7.68 -21.58
CA MET A 217 7.86 -6.64 -22.26
C MET A 217 7.07 -5.85 -21.23
N LEU A 218 6.92 -4.54 -21.45
CA LEU A 218 6.15 -3.65 -20.60
C LEU A 218 4.86 -3.23 -21.30
N ALA A 219 3.79 -3.05 -20.51
CA ALA A 219 2.52 -2.50 -20.98
C ALA A 219 2.19 -1.22 -20.20
N ALA A 220 2.03 -0.10 -20.93
CA ALA A 220 1.73 1.22 -20.37
C ALA A 220 0.22 1.39 -20.15
N GLY A 221 -0.33 0.72 -19.14
CA GLY A 221 -1.77 0.75 -18.84
C GLY A 221 -2.23 1.96 -18.02
N ASP A 222 -1.33 2.80 -17.45
CA ASP A 222 -1.70 4.12 -16.88
C ASP A 222 -1.88 5.15 -18.02
N THR A 223 -2.89 4.94 -18.85
CA THR A 223 -3.14 5.74 -20.05
C THR A 223 -3.64 7.15 -19.76
N PHE A 224 -4.09 7.42 -18.54
CA PHE A 224 -4.59 8.74 -18.14
C PHE A 224 -3.48 9.76 -17.87
N ARG A 225 -2.27 9.29 -17.62
CA ARG A 225 -1.12 10.14 -17.30
C ARG A 225 -0.07 10.03 -18.40
N ALA A 226 -0.04 11.04 -19.28
CA ALA A 226 0.95 11.12 -20.34
C ALA A 226 2.39 10.92 -19.81
N ALA A 227 2.73 11.61 -18.73
CA ALA A 227 4.04 11.48 -18.09
C ALA A 227 4.34 10.07 -17.56
N ALA A 228 3.35 9.28 -17.18
CA ALA A 228 3.57 7.89 -16.74
C ALA A 228 3.88 6.98 -17.94
N VAL A 229 3.16 7.18 -19.05
CA VAL A 229 3.43 6.46 -20.31
C VAL A 229 4.83 6.80 -20.81
N GLU A 230 5.18 8.08 -20.91
CA GLU A 230 6.51 8.55 -21.30
C GLU A 230 7.61 8.01 -20.39
N GLN A 231 7.41 8.05 -19.07
CA GLN A 231 8.36 7.51 -18.12
C GLN A 231 8.61 6.01 -18.34
N LEU A 232 7.55 5.24 -18.61
CA LEU A 232 7.69 3.81 -18.86
C LEU A 232 8.39 3.54 -20.20
N GLN A 233 8.14 4.35 -21.22
CA GLN A 233 8.85 4.28 -22.51
C GLN A 233 10.35 4.59 -22.34
N VAL A 234 10.69 5.63 -21.60
CA VAL A 234 12.10 5.95 -21.28
C VAL A 234 12.77 4.78 -20.53
N TRP A 235 12.08 4.17 -19.56
CA TRP A 235 12.59 2.96 -18.89
C TRP A 235 12.82 1.82 -19.87
N GLY A 236 11.91 1.62 -20.83
CA GLY A 236 12.03 0.61 -21.87
C GLY A 236 13.23 0.87 -22.78
N GLU A 237 13.42 2.08 -23.25
CA GLU A 237 14.54 2.50 -24.09
C GLU A 237 15.89 2.30 -23.37
N CYS A 238 16.01 2.83 -22.15
CA CYS A 238 17.24 2.73 -21.36
C CYS A 238 17.66 1.28 -21.10
N ASN A 239 16.70 0.37 -20.97
CA ASN A 239 16.96 -1.03 -20.65
C ASN A 239 16.78 -1.96 -21.85
N GLN A 240 16.49 -1.44 -23.05
CA GLN A 240 16.22 -2.22 -24.26
C GLN A 240 15.08 -3.24 -24.04
N VAL A 241 14.02 -2.81 -23.36
CA VAL A 241 12.80 -3.56 -23.10
C VAL A 241 11.68 -3.00 -23.97
N PRO A 242 11.01 -3.80 -24.84
CA PRO A 242 9.90 -3.33 -25.62
C PRO A 242 8.74 -2.89 -24.73
N VAL A 243 8.14 -1.74 -25.06
CA VAL A 243 6.98 -1.17 -24.38
C VAL A 243 5.81 -1.11 -25.36
N ILE A 244 4.67 -1.63 -24.98
CA ILE A 244 3.40 -1.43 -25.67
C ILE A 244 2.68 -0.27 -25.00
N ALA A 245 2.43 0.78 -25.77
CA ALA A 245 1.73 1.98 -25.34
C ALA A 245 0.76 2.45 -26.42
N GLN A 246 -0.30 3.13 -26.02
CA GLN A 246 -1.24 3.82 -26.91
C GLN A 246 -1.32 5.29 -26.51
N HIS A 247 -2.14 6.07 -27.21
CA HIS A 247 -2.33 7.49 -26.93
C HIS A 247 -2.95 7.70 -25.53
N THR A 248 -2.71 8.88 -24.96
CA THR A 248 -3.32 9.28 -23.68
C THR A 248 -4.84 9.19 -23.77
N GLY A 249 -5.47 8.59 -22.75
CA GLY A 249 -6.90 8.36 -22.69
C GLY A 249 -7.39 7.09 -23.41
N ALA A 250 -6.48 6.30 -23.98
CA ALA A 250 -6.82 4.98 -24.51
C ALA A 250 -7.34 4.05 -23.40
N ASP A 251 -8.06 3.00 -23.77
CA ASP A 251 -8.55 1.99 -22.84
C ASP A 251 -7.39 1.15 -22.27
N SER A 252 -7.11 1.27 -20.99
CA SER A 252 -6.04 0.54 -20.30
C SER A 252 -6.10 -0.98 -20.54
N ALA A 253 -7.31 -1.55 -20.55
CA ALA A 253 -7.50 -2.98 -20.79
C ALA A 253 -7.10 -3.38 -22.22
N SER A 254 -7.32 -2.51 -23.21
CA SER A 254 -6.91 -2.74 -24.60
C SER A 254 -5.39 -2.71 -24.76
N VAL A 255 -4.72 -1.74 -24.12
CA VAL A 255 -3.25 -1.66 -24.13
C VAL A 255 -2.62 -2.94 -23.58
N ILE A 256 -3.16 -3.43 -22.46
CA ILE A 256 -2.65 -4.63 -21.80
C ILE A 256 -2.96 -5.88 -22.65
N TYR A 257 -4.14 -5.92 -23.27
CA TYR A 257 -4.49 -6.98 -24.22
C TYR A 257 -3.47 -7.07 -25.35
N ASP A 258 -3.21 -5.95 -26.02
CA ASP A 258 -2.27 -5.86 -27.14
C ASP A 258 -0.85 -6.27 -26.70
N ALA A 259 -0.45 -5.89 -25.48
CA ALA A 259 0.85 -6.27 -24.92
C ALA A 259 0.98 -7.79 -24.74
N ILE A 260 -0.05 -8.45 -24.20
CA ILE A 260 -0.02 -9.90 -23.99
C ILE A 260 -0.01 -10.64 -25.34
N GLU A 261 -0.83 -10.22 -26.30
CA GLU A 261 -0.84 -10.83 -27.65
C GLU A 261 0.50 -10.61 -28.37
N ALA A 262 1.06 -9.39 -28.32
CA ALA A 262 2.38 -9.11 -28.86
C ALA A 262 3.48 -9.95 -28.17
N ALA A 263 3.38 -10.15 -26.87
CA ALA A 263 4.32 -10.96 -26.10
C ALA A 263 4.27 -12.45 -26.51
N LYS A 264 3.08 -13.01 -26.69
CA LYS A 264 2.88 -14.37 -27.22
C LYS A 264 3.54 -14.52 -28.59
N ALA A 265 3.25 -13.59 -29.51
CA ALA A 265 3.78 -13.63 -30.86
C ALA A 265 5.31 -13.52 -30.93
N ARG A 266 5.94 -12.81 -29.98
CA ARG A 266 7.39 -12.56 -29.94
C ARG A 266 8.15 -13.51 -29.01
N GLY A 267 7.46 -14.47 -28.39
CA GLY A 267 8.08 -15.42 -27.45
C GLY A 267 8.70 -14.74 -26.23
N ILE A 268 8.00 -13.75 -25.67
CA ILE A 268 8.38 -13.06 -24.44
C ILE A 268 8.09 -13.97 -23.24
N ASP A 269 8.98 -13.94 -22.25
CA ASP A 269 8.82 -14.75 -21.04
C ASP A 269 7.95 -14.05 -19.99
N VAL A 270 8.08 -12.72 -19.83
CA VAL A 270 7.40 -11.93 -18.79
C VAL A 270 6.79 -10.66 -19.36
N VAL A 271 5.53 -10.41 -19.07
CA VAL A 271 4.85 -9.11 -19.31
C VAL A 271 4.62 -8.45 -17.96
N ILE A 272 5.05 -7.18 -17.82
CA ILE A 272 4.75 -6.37 -16.64
C ILE A 272 3.85 -5.22 -17.08
N ALA A 273 2.61 -5.19 -16.56
CA ALA A 273 1.61 -4.20 -16.92
C ALA A 273 1.49 -3.15 -15.80
N ASP A 274 1.71 -1.87 -16.15
CA ASP A 274 1.41 -0.73 -15.27
C ASP A 274 -0.10 -0.44 -15.29
N THR A 275 -0.61 0.14 -14.19
CA THR A 275 -2.01 0.57 -14.10
C THR A 275 -2.13 1.95 -13.49
N ALA A 276 -3.25 2.61 -13.75
CA ALA A 276 -3.62 3.83 -13.06
C ALA A 276 -3.72 3.63 -11.53
N GLY A 277 -3.50 4.71 -10.78
CA GLY A 277 -3.57 4.68 -9.30
C GLY A 277 -4.31 5.87 -8.72
N ARG A 278 -5.34 6.39 -9.41
CA ARG A 278 -6.09 7.58 -9.01
C ARG A 278 -7.13 7.28 -7.94
N LEU A 279 -6.71 7.33 -6.66
CA LEU A 279 -7.60 7.04 -5.54
C LEU A 279 -8.71 8.09 -5.35
N GLN A 280 -8.54 9.30 -5.89
CA GLN A 280 -9.57 10.36 -5.87
C GLN A 280 -10.86 9.93 -6.59
N ASN A 281 -10.75 9.07 -7.60
CA ASN A 281 -11.87 8.45 -8.29
C ASN A 281 -11.88 6.94 -8.05
N LYS A 282 -12.09 6.57 -6.79
CA LYS A 282 -12.00 5.19 -6.29
C LYS A 282 -12.86 4.21 -7.09
N SER A 283 -14.12 4.54 -7.34
CA SER A 283 -15.06 3.64 -8.01
C SER A 283 -14.60 3.32 -9.43
N ASN A 284 -14.23 4.35 -10.21
CA ASN A 284 -13.77 4.17 -11.58
C ASN A 284 -12.47 3.36 -11.65
N LEU A 285 -11.51 3.62 -10.74
CA LEU A 285 -10.27 2.86 -10.66
C LEU A 285 -10.55 1.38 -10.40
N MET A 286 -11.46 1.08 -9.48
CA MET A 286 -11.80 -0.30 -9.14
C MET A 286 -12.53 -1.02 -10.28
N GLU A 287 -13.40 -0.33 -11.02
CA GLU A 287 -14.05 -0.87 -12.21
C GLU A 287 -13.06 -1.12 -13.35
N GLU A 288 -12.12 -0.20 -13.55
CA GLU A 288 -11.04 -0.35 -14.53
C GLU A 288 -10.18 -1.58 -14.22
N LEU A 289 -9.75 -1.77 -12.97
CA LEU A 289 -8.98 -2.94 -12.56
C LEU A 289 -9.75 -4.26 -12.78
N ARG A 290 -11.05 -4.30 -12.44
CA ARG A 290 -11.90 -5.47 -12.72
C ARG A 290 -12.00 -5.74 -14.22
N LYS A 291 -12.10 -4.68 -15.03
CA LYS A 291 -12.11 -4.80 -16.49
C LYS A 291 -10.81 -5.36 -17.01
N ILE A 292 -9.67 -4.86 -16.56
CA ILE A 292 -8.33 -5.32 -16.94
C ILE A 292 -8.19 -6.82 -16.64
N VAL A 293 -8.44 -7.24 -15.40
CA VAL A 293 -8.36 -8.67 -15.01
C VAL A 293 -9.28 -9.55 -15.86
N ARG A 294 -10.51 -9.10 -16.12
CA ARG A 294 -11.46 -9.84 -16.97
C ARG A 294 -10.96 -9.96 -18.41
N VAL A 295 -10.31 -8.92 -18.94
CA VAL A 295 -9.77 -8.95 -20.32
C VAL A 295 -8.55 -9.87 -20.40
N MET A 296 -7.66 -9.85 -19.42
CA MET A 296 -6.52 -10.76 -19.34
C MET A 296 -6.97 -12.22 -19.35
N LYS A 297 -8.00 -12.56 -18.58
CA LYS A 297 -8.59 -13.91 -18.53
C LYS A 297 -9.21 -14.39 -19.83
N LYS A 298 -9.54 -13.50 -20.77
CA LYS A 298 -9.99 -13.90 -22.11
C LYS A 298 -8.86 -14.42 -23.00
N ILE A 299 -7.62 -14.02 -22.69
CA ILE A 299 -6.43 -14.46 -23.42
C ILE A 299 -5.87 -15.73 -22.81
N ASP A 300 -5.86 -15.77 -21.47
CA ASP A 300 -5.38 -16.88 -20.66
C ASP A 300 -6.18 -16.91 -19.35
N ASP A 301 -6.93 -17.98 -19.10
CA ASP A 301 -7.79 -18.12 -17.91
C ASP A 301 -7.01 -17.99 -16.60
N SER A 302 -5.70 -18.28 -16.61
CA SER A 302 -4.81 -18.16 -15.47
C SER A 302 -4.20 -16.75 -15.28
N ALA A 303 -4.33 -15.86 -16.28
CA ALA A 303 -3.80 -14.50 -16.19
C ALA A 303 -4.74 -13.53 -15.44
N PRO A 304 -4.21 -12.54 -14.72
CA PRO A 304 -2.79 -12.31 -14.44
C PRO A 304 -2.24 -13.37 -13.50
N HIS A 305 -0.98 -13.79 -13.70
CA HIS A 305 -0.35 -14.82 -12.87
C HIS A 305 0.13 -14.25 -11.53
N GLU A 306 0.46 -12.97 -11.51
CA GLU A 306 0.76 -12.20 -10.29
C GLU A 306 0.02 -10.86 -10.34
N ILE A 307 -0.69 -10.51 -9.27
CA ILE A 307 -1.21 -9.15 -9.03
C ILE A 307 -0.39 -8.56 -7.90
N MET A 308 0.55 -7.69 -8.27
CA MET A 308 1.52 -7.10 -7.37
C MET A 308 1.04 -5.74 -6.86
N LEU A 309 0.67 -5.66 -5.59
CA LEU A 309 0.31 -4.40 -4.95
C LEU A 309 1.57 -3.68 -4.46
N THR A 310 1.76 -2.46 -4.96
CA THR A 310 2.84 -1.58 -4.50
C THR A 310 2.33 -0.63 -3.43
N LEU A 311 2.98 -0.64 -2.28
CA LEU A 311 2.67 0.21 -1.12
C LEU A 311 3.88 1.04 -0.73
N ASP A 312 3.64 2.27 -0.29
CA ASP A 312 4.65 3.18 0.25
C ASP A 312 4.70 3.05 1.77
N ALA A 313 5.82 2.59 2.32
CA ALA A 313 6.01 2.44 3.76
C ALA A 313 5.86 3.76 4.52
N GLY A 314 6.18 4.90 3.88
CA GLY A 314 6.04 6.23 4.47
C GLY A 314 4.60 6.65 4.74
N THR A 315 3.61 5.99 4.13
CA THR A 315 2.19 6.27 4.39
C THR A 315 1.67 5.64 5.69
N GLY A 316 2.47 4.76 6.33
CA GLY A 316 2.12 4.14 7.61
C GLY A 316 0.78 3.40 7.55
N GLN A 317 -0.08 3.57 8.55
CA GLN A 317 -1.38 2.90 8.64
C GLN A 317 -2.32 3.14 7.44
N ASN A 318 -2.10 4.20 6.66
CA ASN A 318 -2.86 4.40 5.42
C ASN A 318 -2.58 3.30 4.37
N ALA A 319 -1.40 2.65 4.42
CA ALA A 319 -1.10 1.52 3.55
C ALA A 319 -2.04 0.32 3.80
N ILE A 320 -2.46 0.12 5.05
CA ILE A 320 -3.44 -0.91 5.43
C ILE A 320 -4.79 -0.67 4.73
N SER A 321 -5.27 0.58 4.77
CA SER A 321 -6.52 0.95 4.09
C SER A 321 -6.42 0.76 2.57
N GLN A 322 -5.26 1.04 1.98
CA GLN A 322 -5.00 0.79 0.56
C GLN A 322 -4.98 -0.71 0.27
N ALA A 323 -4.26 -1.51 1.05
CA ALA A 323 -4.19 -2.96 0.88
C ALA A 323 -5.59 -3.59 0.92
N LYS A 324 -6.41 -3.21 1.90
CA LYS A 324 -7.80 -3.66 2.00
C LYS A 324 -8.60 -3.30 0.76
N LEU A 325 -8.51 -2.04 0.31
CA LEU A 325 -9.25 -1.56 -0.84
C LEU A 325 -8.93 -2.33 -2.12
N PHE A 326 -7.64 -2.57 -2.39
CA PHE A 326 -7.24 -3.30 -3.59
C PHE A 326 -7.58 -4.79 -3.48
N SER A 327 -7.46 -5.40 -2.30
CA SER A 327 -7.83 -6.81 -2.06
C SER A 327 -9.33 -7.08 -2.24
N ASP A 328 -10.19 -6.10 -1.95
CA ASP A 328 -11.65 -6.21 -2.18
C ASP A 328 -12.01 -6.27 -3.68
N VAL A 329 -11.10 -5.88 -4.57
CA VAL A 329 -11.37 -5.75 -6.01
C VAL A 329 -10.66 -6.78 -6.85
N ALA A 330 -9.43 -7.14 -6.46
CA ALA A 330 -8.60 -8.09 -7.17
C ALA A 330 -7.88 -9.01 -6.17
N PRO A 331 -7.71 -10.30 -6.49
CA PRO A 331 -6.98 -11.22 -5.63
C PRO A 331 -5.48 -10.88 -5.65
N ILE A 332 -5.06 -9.99 -4.77
CA ILE A 332 -3.63 -9.62 -4.64
C ILE A 332 -2.82 -10.86 -4.26
N THR A 333 -1.79 -11.16 -5.03
CA THR A 333 -0.94 -12.34 -4.85
C THR A 333 0.44 -12.01 -4.31
N GLY A 334 0.83 -10.73 -4.36
CA GLY A 334 2.11 -10.27 -3.83
C GLY A 334 2.11 -8.79 -3.51
N ILE A 335 2.96 -8.42 -2.58
CA ILE A 335 3.17 -7.02 -2.15
C ILE A 335 4.62 -6.61 -2.43
N THR A 336 4.79 -5.40 -2.94
CA THR A 336 6.06 -4.68 -2.94
C THR A 336 5.95 -3.49 -2.01
N LEU A 337 6.80 -3.43 -0.98
CA LEU A 337 6.87 -2.32 -0.05
C LEU A 337 8.04 -1.41 -0.42
N THR A 338 7.76 -0.14 -0.74
CA THR A 338 8.72 0.84 -1.23
C THR A 338 9.04 1.92 -0.19
N LYS A 339 10.06 2.73 -0.46
CA LYS A 339 10.44 3.94 0.30
C LYS A 339 10.75 3.68 1.78
N LEU A 340 11.30 2.51 2.08
CA LEU A 340 11.76 2.20 3.43
C LEU A 340 12.90 3.12 3.89
N ASP A 341 13.66 3.70 2.96
CA ASP A 341 14.81 4.57 3.21
C ASP A 341 14.46 5.97 3.74
N GLY A 342 13.22 6.37 3.64
CA GLY A 342 12.78 7.72 4.06
C GLY A 342 11.93 7.77 5.31
N THR A 343 11.53 6.63 5.87
CA THR A 343 10.44 6.58 6.85
C THR A 343 10.84 6.13 8.24
N ALA A 344 10.17 6.70 9.25
CA ALA A 344 10.14 6.20 10.62
C ALA A 344 8.97 5.23 10.86
N LYS A 345 8.11 5.02 9.85
CA LYS A 345 6.86 4.24 9.91
C LYS A 345 7.00 2.83 9.31
N GLY A 346 8.23 2.35 9.19
CA GLY A 346 8.51 1.03 8.60
C GLY A 346 7.89 -0.15 9.36
N GLY A 347 7.41 0.06 10.58
CA GLY A 347 6.64 -0.94 11.34
C GLY A 347 5.33 -1.35 10.69
N VAL A 348 4.81 -0.56 9.74
CA VAL A 348 3.61 -0.94 8.96
C VAL A 348 3.74 -2.29 8.24
N ILE A 349 4.96 -2.75 7.95
CA ILE A 349 5.21 -4.07 7.35
C ILE A 349 4.63 -5.20 8.21
N PHE A 350 4.71 -5.08 9.54
CA PHE A 350 4.18 -6.08 10.47
C PHE A 350 2.65 -6.11 10.45
N ALA A 351 2.02 -4.92 10.40
CA ALA A 351 0.56 -4.83 10.26
C ALA A 351 0.07 -5.40 8.93
N ILE A 352 0.78 -5.13 7.83
CA ILE A 352 0.46 -5.70 6.51
C ILE A 352 0.58 -7.22 6.55
N ALA A 353 1.67 -7.74 7.10
CA ALA A 353 1.91 -9.17 7.21
C ALA A 353 0.85 -9.89 8.05
N ASP A 354 0.57 -9.36 9.23
CA ASP A 354 -0.39 -9.95 10.18
C ASP A 354 -1.84 -9.94 9.67
N GLN A 355 -2.28 -8.80 9.07
CA GLN A 355 -3.68 -8.64 8.70
C GLN A 355 -4.05 -9.27 7.37
N PHE A 356 -3.15 -9.26 6.39
CA PHE A 356 -3.48 -9.71 5.03
C PHE A 356 -2.93 -11.08 4.68
N GLN A 357 -1.85 -11.53 5.30
CA GLN A 357 -1.19 -12.81 5.00
C GLN A 357 -0.83 -12.96 3.50
N ILE A 358 -0.65 -11.83 2.81
CA ILE A 358 -0.26 -11.80 1.41
C ILE A 358 1.28 -11.80 1.33
N PRO A 359 1.89 -12.61 0.47
CA PRO A 359 3.33 -12.64 0.32
C PRO A 359 3.95 -11.26 0.05
N ILE A 360 4.96 -10.88 0.83
CA ILE A 360 5.81 -9.74 0.52
C ILE A 360 6.90 -10.22 -0.43
N ARG A 361 6.81 -9.82 -1.71
CA ARG A 361 7.73 -10.25 -2.76
C ARG A 361 9.02 -9.45 -2.75
N TYR A 362 8.90 -8.11 -2.61
CA TYR A 362 10.01 -7.19 -2.73
C TYR A 362 9.95 -6.07 -1.72
N ILE A 363 11.12 -5.56 -1.36
CA ILE A 363 11.30 -4.31 -0.61
C ILE A 363 12.18 -3.34 -1.38
N GLY A 364 11.82 -2.06 -1.34
CA GLY A 364 12.57 -0.94 -1.95
C GLY A 364 13.19 -0.06 -0.89
N VAL A 365 14.52 0.10 -0.98
CA VAL A 365 15.37 0.82 0.01
C VAL A 365 16.12 1.99 -0.61
N GLY A 366 15.65 2.50 -1.75
CA GLY A 366 16.26 3.64 -2.45
C GLY A 366 15.91 3.67 -3.94
N GLU A 367 16.56 4.57 -4.66
CA GLU A 367 16.24 4.90 -6.06
C GLU A 367 16.96 3.98 -7.08
N LYS A 368 18.13 3.43 -6.74
CA LYS A 368 18.93 2.62 -7.68
C LYS A 368 18.26 1.30 -8.02
N ILE A 369 18.63 0.71 -9.17
CA ILE A 369 18.11 -0.59 -9.62
C ILE A 369 18.30 -1.66 -8.55
N ASP A 370 19.49 -1.71 -7.95
CA ASP A 370 19.85 -2.68 -6.91
C ASP A 370 19.20 -2.41 -5.54
N ASP A 371 18.44 -1.31 -5.40
CA ASP A 371 17.72 -0.97 -4.17
C ASP A 371 16.33 -1.62 -4.09
N LEU A 372 15.93 -2.40 -5.08
CA LEU A 372 14.78 -3.29 -5.04
C LEU A 372 15.28 -4.74 -4.90
N ARG A 373 14.87 -5.42 -3.84
CA ARG A 373 15.30 -6.80 -3.59
C ARG A 373 14.13 -7.68 -3.17
N PRO A 374 14.20 -8.98 -3.42
CA PRO A 374 13.31 -9.93 -2.78
C PRO A 374 13.34 -9.74 -1.28
N PHE A 375 12.17 -9.87 -0.66
CA PHE A 375 12.05 -9.77 0.79
C PHE A 375 12.66 -10.99 1.46
N ALA A 376 13.46 -10.75 2.50
CA ALA A 376 14.03 -11.78 3.37
C ALA A 376 13.85 -11.36 4.83
N THR A 377 13.09 -12.14 5.58
CA THR A 377 12.72 -11.86 6.96
C THR A 377 13.94 -11.67 7.85
N GLN A 378 14.89 -12.61 7.78
CA GLN A 378 16.06 -12.58 8.64
C GLN A 378 16.93 -11.34 8.39
N GLU A 379 17.18 -10.98 7.12
CA GLU A 379 17.93 -9.78 6.77
C GLU A 379 17.22 -8.50 7.25
N PHE A 380 15.90 -8.46 7.12
CA PHE A 380 15.10 -7.31 7.57
C PHE A 380 15.13 -7.15 9.10
N ILE A 381 14.90 -8.23 9.82
CA ILE A 381 14.93 -8.25 11.29
C ILE A 381 16.33 -7.94 11.81
N ASP A 382 17.38 -8.53 11.24
CA ASP A 382 18.76 -8.24 11.65
C ASP A 382 19.15 -6.78 11.38
N ALA A 383 18.69 -6.19 10.27
CA ALA A 383 18.91 -4.77 9.99
C ALA A 383 18.16 -3.88 10.98
N LEU A 384 16.90 -4.22 11.30
CA LEU A 384 16.04 -3.46 12.22
C LEU A 384 16.56 -3.48 13.65
N PHE A 385 16.98 -4.65 14.13
CA PHE A 385 17.47 -4.87 15.49
C PHE A 385 19.00 -4.78 15.64
N SER A 386 19.71 -4.36 14.54
CA SER A 386 21.17 -4.21 14.61
C SER A 386 21.57 -3.18 15.67
N ARG A 387 22.58 -3.50 16.46
CA ARG A 387 23.18 -2.52 17.38
C ARG A 387 24.04 -1.52 16.58
N GLU A 388 24.07 -0.27 16.97
CA GLU A 388 25.10 0.67 16.51
C GLU A 388 26.36 0.36 17.34
N GLU A 389 27.44 0.01 16.65
CA GLU A 389 28.75 -0.11 17.25
C GLU A 389 29.35 1.27 17.56
#